data_71aeee33742718ee0772b6a8f1af1a7a
#
_entry.id   71aeee33742718ee0772b6a8f1af1a7a
#
_cell.length_a   1.000
_cell.length_b   1.000
_cell.length_c   1.000
_cell.angle_alpha   90.00
_cell.angle_beta   90.00
_cell.angle_gamma   90.00
#
_symmetry.space_group_name_H-M   'P 1'
#
loop_
_entity.id
_entity.type
_entity.pdbx_description
1 polymer ?
#
loop_
_entity_poly.entity_id
_entity_poly.type
_entity_poly.pdbx_seq_one_letter_code
_entity_poly.pdbx_strand_id
1 'polypeptide(L)'
;SLGHCHPALVGALKEQSGKVWHLSNVMTNEPALRLAKKLVNATFADKVYFANSGAESNEAALKLARRWALDVHGSDKTQIIAFKQGFHGRTFFTVTVGGQAAYSDGFGPKPGDVDHAEYNNLESVKALMSDKTCAIMVEPLQGEGGIVSPTPEFIQGLRELCDEHNALLIFDEVQTGAGRLGELYAYMDLGVTPDILTSAKGLGGGFPIGAMLTTTAIAEHLKIGTHGSTYGGNPLACAVAEAVIDTINKPEVFAGVKDKAQLYVDGLNAINAKYNVFSEIRGKGLLIGAVLNEQYQGQAKDFLNAAMAEGVMTLVAGASIIRFAPSLVIPNEDIIEGLVRFEKAVASLAS
;
A
#
# COMPACT_ATOMS: atom_id res chain seq x y z
N SER A 1 10.33 -2.81 3.31
CA SER A 1 10.17 -4.22 3.63
C SER A 1 11.34 -4.75 4.47
N LEU A 2 12.27 -5.54 3.90
CA LEU A 2 13.36 -6.20 4.64
C LEU A 2 14.72 -5.47 4.55
N GLY A 3 14.75 -4.23 4.05
CA GLY A 3 16.00 -3.51 3.75
C GLY A 3 16.62 -3.96 2.42
N HIS A 4 17.81 -3.43 2.12
CA HIS A 4 18.50 -3.72 0.88
C HIS A 4 19.28 -5.05 1.00
N CYS A 5 19.24 -5.86 -0.06
CA CYS A 5 20.01 -7.10 -0.18
C CYS A 5 19.84 -8.06 1.01
N HIS A 6 18.63 -8.23 1.53
CA HIS A 6 18.38 -9.19 2.60
C HIS A 6 18.83 -10.59 2.16
N PRO A 7 19.59 -11.34 3.00
CA PRO A 7 20.22 -12.62 2.61
C PRO A 7 19.25 -13.65 2.05
N ALA A 8 18.05 -13.78 2.65
CA ALA A 8 17.03 -14.72 2.17
C ALA A 8 16.58 -14.39 0.75
N LEU A 9 16.39 -13.09 0.41
CA LEU A 9 15.95 -12.66 -0.91
C LEU A 9 17.06 -12.84 -1.96
N VAL A 10 18.29 -12.48 -1.60
CA VAL A 10 19.46 -12.67 -2.45
C VAL A 10 19.68 -14.17 -2.73
N GLY A 11 19.51 -15.02 -1.70
CA GLY A 11 19.57 -16.47 -1.83
C GLY A 11 18.54 -17.03 -2.80
N ALA A 12 17.25 -16.66 -2.61
CA ALA A 12 16.16 -17.07 -3.50
C ALA A 12 16.37 -16.60 -4.94
N LEU A 13 16.82 -15.35 -5.13
CA LEU A 13 17.14 -14.79 -6.44
C LEU A 13 18.26 -15.60 -7.12
N LYS A 14 19.37 -15.86 -6.42
CA LYS A 14 20.50 -16.60 -6.97
C LYS A 14 20.10 -18.03 -7.35
N GLU A 15 19.35 -18.71 -6.51
CA GLU A 15 18.88 -20.07 -6.78
C GLU A 15 17.96 -20.12 -7.99
N GLN A 16 16.94 -19.26 -8.04
CA GLN A 16 15.95 -19.26 -9.12
C GLN A 16 16.52 -18.75 -10.44
N SER A 17 17.49 -17.83 -10.41
CA SER A 17 18.12 -17.28 -11.63
C SER A 17 18.91 -18.33 -12.42
N GLY A 18 19.36 -19.39 -11.76
CA GLY A 18 20.01 -20.52 -12.42
C GLY A 18 19.05 -21.56 -13.03
N LYS A 19 17.73 -21.40 -12.84
CA LYS A 19 16.70 -22.33 -13.34
C LYS A 19 15.92 -21.73 -14.51
N VAL A 20 14.90 -20.96 -14.22
CA VAL A 20 14.05 -20.33 -15.22
C VAL A 20 13.57 -18.96 -14.72
N TRP A 21 13.65 -17.95 -15.60
CA TRP A 21 13.27 -16.58 -15.29
C TRP A 21 11.81 -16.28 -15.63
N HIS A 22 11.36 -16.81 -16.78
CA HIS A 22 10.05 -16.55 -17.33
C HIS A 22 9.51 -17.79 -18.06
N LEU A 23 8.21 -17.99 -17.94
CA LEU A 23 7.44 -18.94 -18.72
C LEU A 23 6.16 -18.24 -19.22
N SER A 24 5.71 -18.65 -20.42
CA SER A 24 4.42 -18.19 -20.92
C SER A 24 3.28 -18.59 -19.97
N ASN A 25 2.27 -17.72 -19.85
CA ASN A 25 1.09 -17.96 -18.99
C ASN A 25 0.22 -19.16 -19.41
N VAL A 26 0.53 -19.81 -20.53
CA VAL A 26 -0.08 -21.10 -20.90
C VAL A 26 0.54 -22.27 -20.12
N MET A 27 1.62 -22.02 -19.39
CA MET A 27 2.30 -22.97 -18.52
C MET A 27 2.20 -22.53 -17.05
N THR A 28 2.16 -23.48 -16.15
CA THR A 28 2.28 -23.23 -14.72
C THR A 28 3.74 -23.31 -14.28
N ASN A 29 4.07 -22.62 -13.19
CA ASN A 29 5.38 -22.72 -12.56
C ASN A 29 5.24 -22.89 -11.04
N GLU A 30 6.12 -23.68 -10.45
CA GLU A 30 6.06 -24.00 -9.03
C GLU A 30 6.21 -22.78 -8.10
N PRO A 31 7.15 -21.82 -8.33
CA PRO A 31 7.26 -20.64 -7.46
C PRO A 31 5.96 -19.83 -7.38
N ALA A 32 5.26 -19.63 -8.51
CA ALA A 32 3.99 -18.92 -8.51
C ALA A 32 2.90 -19.69 -7.74
N LEU A 33 2.83 -21.02 -7.91
CA LEU A 33 1.87 -21.84 -7.18
C LEU A 33 2.14 -21.85 -5.68
N ARG A 34 3.42 -21.96 -5.25
CA ARG A 34 3.78 -21.92 -3.84
C ARG A 34 3.48 -20.56 -3.20
N LEU A 35 3.84 -19.47 -3.87
CA LEU A 35 3.53 -18.11 -3.40
C LEU A 35 2.02 -17.90 -3.30
N ALA A 36 1.25 -18.27 -4.34
CA ALA A 36 -0.21 -18.17 -4.32
C ALA A 36 -0.81 -18.94 -3.14
N LYS A 37 -0.37 -20.19 -2.92
CA LYS A 37 -0.83 -21.00 -1.78
C LYS A 37 -0.53 -20.35 -0.43
N LYS A 38 0.66 -19.73 -0.27
CA LYS A 38 1.03 -19.04 0.97
C LYS A 38 0.15 -17.82 1.20
N LEU A 39 -0.11 -17.02 0.17
CA LEU A 39 -0.98 -15.84 0.25
C LEU A 39 -2.43 -16.23 0.55
N VAL A 40 -2.97 -17.23 -0.13
CA VAL A 40 -4.33 -17.75 0.12
C VAL A 40 -4.45 -18.29 1.55
N ASN A 41 -3.49 -19.08 2.02
CA ASN A 41 -3.53 -19.63 3.38
C ASN A 41 -3.39 -18.56 4.48
N ALA A 42 -2.84 -17.41 4.17
CA ALA A 42 -2.58 -16.32 5.12
C ALA A 42 -3.62 -15.19 5.05
N THR A 43 -4.60 -15.24 4.14
CA THR A 43 -5.57 -14.17 3.90
C THR A 43 -6.99 -14.70 3.75
N PHE A 44 -7.95 -13.81 3.49
CA PHE A 44 -9.35 -14.16 3.20
C PHE A 44 -9.53 -14.72 1.77
N ALA A 45 -8.54 -14.55 0.90
CA ALA A 45 -8.67 -14.80 -0.53
C ALA A 45 -8.57 -16.29 -0.87
N ASP A 46 -9.27 -16.69 -1.94
CA ASP A 46 -9.17 -18.03 -2.54
C ASP A 46 -8.27 -18.03 -3.78
N LYS A 47 -8.12 -16.88 -4.43
CA LYS A 47 -7.43 -16.69 -5.71
C LYS A 47 -6.47 -15.52 -5.67
N VAL A 48 -5.37 -15.67 -6.41
CA VAL A 48 -4.34 -14.63 -6.59
C VAL A 48 -4.07 -14.45 -8.07
N TYR A 49 -4.08 -13.21 -8.52
CA TYR A 49 -3.57 -12.80 -9.82
C TYR A 49 -2.25 -12.06 -9.60
N PHE A 50 -1.17 -12.50 -10.24
CA PHE A 50 0.12 -11.84 -10.15
C PHE A 50 0.34 -10.83 -11.28
N ALA A 51 0.95 -9.71 -10.94
CA ALA A 51 1.34 -8.62 -11.81
C ALA A 51 2.80 -8.23 -11.54
N ASN A 52 3.30 -7.16 -12.15
CA ASN A 52 4.69 -6.72 -12.00
C ASN A 52 4.83 -5.45 -11.13
N SER A 53 3.73 -4.81 -10.81
CA SER A 53 3.70 -3.55 -10.05
C SER A 53 2.38 -3.37 -9.30
N GLY A 54 2.35 -2.43 -8.35
CA GLY A 54 1.11 -2.03 -7.68
C GLY A 54 0.09 -1.41 -8.64
N ALA A 55 0.55 -0.63 -9.61
CA ALA A 55 -0.34 -0.06 -10.63
C ALA A 55 -1.04 -1.16 -11.44
N GLU A 56 -0.32 -2.19 -11.89
CA GLU A 56 -0.92 -3.32 -12.60
C GLU A 56 -1.87 -4.13 -11.72
N SER A 57 -1.55 -4.30 -10.43
CA SER A 57 -2.45 -4.96 -9.48
C SER A 57 -3.75 -4.18 -9.30
N ASN A 58 -3.67 -2.85 -9.20
CA ASN A 58 -4.82 -1.96 -9.10
C ASN A 58 -5.62 -1.93 -10.40
N GLU A 59 -4.98 -1.91 -11.58
CA GLU A 59 -5.66 -2.06 -12.88
C GLU A 59 -6.48 -3.36 -12.93
N ALA A 60 -5.90 -4.47 -12.48
CA ALA A 60 -6.59 -5.75 -12.42
C ALA A 60 -7.81 -5.71 -11.49
N ALA A 61 -7.67 -5.10 -10.31
CA ALA A 61 -8.75 -4.94 -9.33
C ALA A 61 -9.91 -4.08 -9.87
N LEU A 62 -9.59 -2.94 -10.47
CA LEU A 62 -10.58 -2.03 -11.07
C LEU A 62 -11.31 -2.67 -12.25
N LYS A 63 -10.59 -3.38 -13.11
CA LYS A 63 -11.17 -4.14 -14.23
C LYS A 63 -12.04 -5.28 -13.74
N LEU A 64 -11.61 -6.01 -12.71
CA LEU A 64 -12.39 -7.09 -12.12
C LEU A 64 -13.70 -6.56 -11.53
N ALA A 65 -13.65 -5.45 -10.78
CA ALA A 65 -14.84 -4.84 -10.18
C ALA A 65 -15.88 -4.43 -11.25
N ARG A 66 -15.45 -3.76 -12.32
CA ARG A 66 -16.35 -3.41 -13.44
C ARG A 66 -16.87 -4.64 -14.17
N ARG A 67 -16.05 -5.66 -14.35
CA ARG A 67 -16.47 -6.89 -15.03
C ARG A 67 -17.45 -7.69 -14.19
N TRP A 68 -17.21 -7.83 -12.90
CA TRP A 68 -18.14 -8.43 -11.95
C TRP A 68 -19.51 -7.71 -11.98
N ALA A 69 -19.47 -6.37 -11.87
CA ALA A 69 -20.69 -5.58 -11.90
C ALA A 69 -21.48 -5.74 -13.20
N LEU A 70 -20.80 -5.76 -14.35
CA LEU A 70 -21.43 -6.02 -15.66
C LEU A 70 -22.13 -7.40 -15.69
N ASP A 71 -21.43 -8.43 -15.22
CA ASP A 71 -21.94 -9.81 -15.32
C ASP A 71 -23.09 -10.07 -14.32
N VAL A 72 -23.11 -9.38 -13.15
CA VAL A 72 -24.08 -9.62 -12.06
C VAL A 72 -25.23 -8.60 -12.09
N HIS A 73 -24.95 -7.33 -12.41
CA HIS A 73 -25.90 -6.22 -12.27
C HIS A 73 -26.23 -5.48 -13.57
N GLY A 74 -25.49 -5.75 -14.65
CA GLY A 74 -25.70 -5.12 -15.95
C GLY A 74 -24.76 -3.95 -16.24
N SER A 75 -24.91 -3.34 -17.44
CA SER A 75 -23.96 -2.40 -18.04
C SER A 75 -23.85 -1.03 -17.37
N ASP A 76 -24.83 -0.65 -16.56
CA ASP A 76 -24.91 0.71 -16.01
C ASP A 76 -24.13 0.87 -14.69
N LYS A 77 -23.71 -0.25 -14.08
CA LYS A 77 -23.00 -0.27 -12.80
C LYS A 77 -21.48 -0.19 -13.02
N THR A 78 -20.97 0.99 -13.30
CA THR A 78 -19.57 1.23 -13.73
C THR A 78 -18.80 2.20 -12.84
N GLN A 79 -19.52 2.97 -11.97
CA GLN A 79 -18.93 4.00 -11.14
C GLN A 79 -17.99 3.42 -10.08
N ILE A 80 -16.82 4.03 -9.96
CA ILE A 80 -15.85 3.74 -8.88
C ILE A 80 -15.73 4.99 -8.02
N ILE A 81 -15.86 4.83 -6.71
CA ILE A 81 -15.58 5.88 -5.75
C ILE A 81 -14.18 5.63 -5.17
N ALA A 82 -13.35 6.66 -5.19
CA ALA A 82 -12.04 6.69 -4.57
C ALA A 82 -11.91 7.92 -3.66
N PHE A 83 -10.72 8.26 -3.20
CA PHE A 83 -10.56 9.32 -2.21
C PHE A 83 -9.57 10.38 -2.68
N LYS A 84 -9.88 11.64 -2.35
CA LYS A 84 -8.94 12.75 -2.53
C LYS A 84 -7.62 12.44 -1.82
N GLN A 85 -6.51 12.90 -2.37
CA GLN A 85 -5.14 12.60 -1.94
C GLN A 85 -4.75 11.12 -2.04
N GLY A 86 -5.59 10.23 -2.57
CA GLY A 86 -5.28 8.83 -2.81
C GLY A 86 -4.18 8.65 -3.86
N PHE A 87 -3.42 7.54 -3.74
CA PHE A 87 -2.40 7.17 -4.71
C PHE A 87 -2.52 5.68 -5.06
N HIS A 88 -2.94 5.38 -6.28
CA HIS A 88 -3.17 4.00 -6.75
C HIS A 88 -2.27 3.58 -7.91
N GLY A 89 -1.39 4.45 -8.38
CA GLY A 89 -0.47 4.20 -9.48
C GLY A 89 -0.46 5.30 -10.52
N ARG A 90 0.30 5.08 -11.61
CA ARG A 90 0.48 6.08 -12.68
C ARG A 90 0.15 5.56 -14.07
N THR A 91 -0.48 4.40 -14.18
CA THR A 91 -1.12 3.95 -15.41
C THR A 91 -2.40 4.75 -15.64
N PHE A 92 -2.93 4.71 -16.85
CA PHE A 92 -3.96 5.66 -17.27
C PHE A 92 -5.24 5.59 -16.43
N PHE A 93 -5.65 4.38 -16.02
CA PHE A 93 -6.81 4.21 -15.14
C PHE A 93 -6.46 4.47 -13.67
N THR A 94 -5.36 3.90 -13.17
CA THR A 94 -4.99 4.10 -11.77
C THR A 94 -4.67 5.55 -11.43
N VAL A 95 -4.09 6.33 -12.35
CA VAL A 95 -3.85 7.76 -12.12
C VAL A 95 -5.15 8.57 -12.10
N THR A 96 -6.18 8.08 -12.81
CA THR A 96 -7.53 8.69 -12.78
C THR A 96 -8.23 8.39 -11.46
N VAL A 97 -8.10 7.16 -10.96
CA VAL A 97 -8.65 6.74 -9.66
C VAL A 97 -7.88 7.39 -8.50
N GLY A 98 -6.59 7.70 -8.68
CA GLY A 98 -5.82 8.48 -7.71
C GLY A 98 -6.37 9.91 -7.56
N GLY A 99 -6.58 10.36 -6.32
CA GLY A 99 -7.22 11.64 -6.00
C GLY A 99 -6.29 12.86 -6.02
N GLN A 100 -5.17 12.81 -6.75
CA GLN A 100 -4.18 13.88 -6.81
C GLN A 100 -4.07 14.45 -8.22
N ALA A 101 -4.61 15.64 -8.44
CA ALA A 101 -4.66 16.33 -9.73
C ALA A 101 -3.26 16.48 -10.37
N ALA A 102 -2.24 16.77 -9.56
CA ALA A 102 -0.86 16.94 -10.02
C ALA A 102 -0.30 15.74 -10.81
N TYR A 103 -0.84 14.53 -10.61
CA TYR A 103 -0.38 13.33 -11.32
C TYR A 103 -1.20 13.01 -12.57
N SER A 104 -2.42 13.55 -12.67
CA SER A 104 -3.36 13.21 -13.74
C SER A 104 -3.64 14.34 -14.71
N ASP A 105 -3.35 15.61 -14.35
CA ASP A 105 -3.63 16.76 -15.20
C ASP A 105 -2.71 16.79 -16.43
N GLY A 106 -3.29 17.17 -17.56
CA GLY A 106 -2.59 17.17 -18.85
C GLY A 106 -2.60 15.85 -19.60
N PHE A 107 -3.09 14.77 -19.00
CA PHE A 107 -3.15 13.43 -19.61
C PHE A 107 -4.58 13.01 -20.01
N GLY A 108 -5.44 13.95 -20.36
CA GLY A 108 -6.82 13.64 -20.80
C GLY A 108 -6.92 13.07 -22.22
N PRO A 109 -8.09 12.52 -22.61
CA PRO A 109 -9.26 12.29 -21.74
C PRO A 109 -9.04 11.15 -20.74
N LYS A 110 -9.52 11.33 -19.51
CA LYS A 110 -9.43 10.32 -18.46
C LYS A 110 -10.53 9.26 -18.64
N PRO A 111 -10.33 7.99 -18.23
CA PRO A 111 -11.42 7.02 -18.09
C PRO A 111 -12.55 7.59 -17.22
N GLY A 112 -13.81 7.49 -17.67
CA GLY A 112 -14.96 8.03 -16.97
C GLY A 112 -15.42 7.18 -15.77
N ASP A 113 -16.48 7.67 -15.12
CA ASP A 113 -17.17 7.05 -13.99
C ASP A 113 -16.25 6.80 -12.77
N VAL A 114 -15.47 7.82 -12.42
CA VAL A 114 -14.64 7.85 -11.22
C VAL A 114 -14.92 9.14 -10.46
N ASP A 115 -15.35 8.98 -9.21
CA ASP A 115 -15.64 10.09 -8.30
C ASP A 115 -14.75 10.02 -7.06
N HIS A 116 -14.45 11.19 -6.46
CA HIS A 116 -13.54 11.29 -5.32
C HIS A 116 -14.25 11.89 -4.10
N ALA A 117 -14.38 11.08 -3.05
CA ALA A 117 -14.85 11.50 -1.73
C ALA A 117 -13.70 12.06 -0.86
N GLU A 118 -14.06 12.73 0.23
CA GLU A 118 -13.09 13.10 1.27
C GLU A 118 -12.76 11.88 2.13
N TYR A 119 -11.47 11.65 2.40
CA TYR A 119 -11.04 10.57 3.30
C TYR A 119 -11.46 10.88 4.75
N ASN A 120 -11.89 9.87 5.49
CA ASN A 120 -12.49 10.02 6.83
C ASN A 120 -13.80 10.84 6.89
N ASN A 121 -14.50 10.99 5.77
CA ASN A 121 -15.78 11.65 5.71
C ASN A 121 -16.83 10.74 5.04
N LEU A 122 -17.55 9.96 5.84
CA LEU A 122 -18.53 8.99 5.35
C LEU A 122 -19.71 9.67 4.63
N GLU A 123 -20.11 10.89 5.05
CA GLU A 123 -21.19 11.63 4.39
C GLU A 123 -20.80 12.02 2.97
N SER A 124 -19.54 12.33 2.71
CA SER A 124 -19.06 12.60 1.33
C SER A 124 -19.13 11.36 0.45
N VAL A 125 -18.95 10.16 1.02
CA VAL A 125 -19.10 8.88 0.30
C VAL A 125 -20.57 8.62 0.02
N LYS A 126 -21.46 8.74 1.02
CA LYS A 126 -22.91 8.56 0.86
C LYS A 126 -23.51 9.45 -0.22
N ALA A 127 -23.02 10.70 -0.32
CA ALA A 127 -23.47 11.64 -1.34
C ALA A 127 -23.13 11.22 -2.77
N LEU A 128 -22.12 10.35 -2.96
CA LEU A 128 -21.68 9.84 -4.26
C LEU A 128 -22.24 8.45 -4.56
N MET A 129 -22.61 7.67 -3.50
CA MET A 129 -23.13 6.31 -3.67
C MET A 129 -24.45 6.31 -4.46
N SER A 130 -24.55 5.34 -5.36
CA SER A 130 -25.75 5.13 -6.18
C SER A 130 -25.81 3.68 -6.67
N ASP A 131 -26.91 3.32 -7.34
CA ASP A 131 -27.06 2.01 -7.99
C ASP A 131 -26.03 1.77 -9.10
N LYS A 132 -25.35 2.83 -9.55
CA LYS A 132 -24.26 2.74 -10.54
C LYS A 132 -22.90 2.45 -9.92
N THR A 133 -22.76 2.55 -8.62
CA THR A 133 -21.46 2.33 -7.94
C THR A 133 -21.11 0.84 -7.93
N CYS A 134 -20.04 0.46 -8.64
CA CYS A 134 -19.57 -0.93 -8.69
C CYS A 134 -18.51 -1.22 -7.62
N ALA A 135 -17.75 -0.21 -7.19
CA ALA A 135 -16.72 -0.40 -6.18
C ALA A 135 -16.36 0.91 -5.44
N ILE A 136 -15.91 0.75 -4.20
CA ILE A 136 -15.14 1.76 -3.47
C ILE A 136 -13.69 1.27 -3.39
N MET A 137 -12.72 2.11 -3.80
CA MET A 137 -11.30 1.81 -3.66
C MET A 137 -10.66 2.74 -2.63
N VAL A 138 -9.97 2.16 -1.64
CA VAL A 138 -9.40 2.88 -0.51
C VAL A 138 -8.04 2.33 -0.11
N GLU A 139 -7.10 3.21 0.28
CA GLU A 139 -5.90 2.83 1.01
C GLU A 139 -6.30 2.68 2.50
N PRO A 140 -6.01 1.54 3.17
CA PRO A 140 -6.25 1.39 4.62
C PRO A 140 -5.54 2.43 5.49
N LEU A 141 -4.47 3.03 4.97
CA LEU A 141 -3.82 4.23 5.46
C LEU A 141 -3.28 4.97 4.24
N GLN A 142 -3.69 6.22 4.03
CA GLN A 142 -3.17 7.02 2.92
C GLN A 142 -1.69 7.35 3.13
N GLY A 143 -0.82 6.73 2.34
CA GLY A 143 0.62 6.90 2.47
C GLY A 143 1.13 8.21 1.86
N GLU A 144 0.93 8.39 0.57
CA GLU A 144 1.36 9.59 -0.18
C GLU A 144 0.49 10.81 0.18
N GLY A 145 -0.75 10.59 0.56
CA GLY A 145 -1.71 11.62 0.97
C GLY A 145 -1.47 12.20 2.36
N GLY A 146 -0.34 11.87 3.02
CA GLY A 146 0.03 12.52 4.27
C GLY A 146 0.09 11.60 5.49
N ILE A 147 0.20 10.31 5.33
CA ILE A 147 0.21 9.32 6.43
C ILE A 147 -1.07 9.45 7.28
N VAL A 148 -2.22 9.40 6.63
CA VAL A 148 -3.51 9.57 7.30
C VAL A 148 -4.14 8.21 7.56
N SER A 149 -4.34 7.88 8.84
CA SER A 149 -5.05 6.66 9.26
C SER A 149 -6.57 6.83 9.13
N PRO A 150 -7.31 5.77 8.79
CA PRO A 150 -8.76 5.83 8.82
C PRO A 150 -9.27 5.79 10.26
N THR A 151 -10.44 6.36 10.50
CA THR A 151 -11.16 6.07 11.74
C THR A 151 -11.85 4.70 11.63
N PRO A 152 -12.07 3.98 12.74
CA PRO A 152 -12.80 2.71 12.73
C PRO A 152 -14.20 2.84 12.11
N GLU A 153 -14.92 3.92 12.45
CA GLU A 153 -16.26 4.21 11.94
C GLU A 153 -16.27 4.42 10.43
N PHE A 154 -15.22 5.06 9.89
CA PHE A 154 -15.09 5.29 8.45
C PHE A 154 -14.92 3.97 7.69
N ILE A 155 -13.99 3.12 8.11
CA ILE A 155 -13.72 1.83 7.43
C ILE A 155 -14.93 0.90 7.54
N GLN A 156 -15.57 0.82 8.72
CA GLN A 156 -16.78 0.03 8.90
C GLN A 156 -17.92 0.57 8.03
N GLY A 157 -18.11 1.88 7.99
CA GLY A 157 -19.15 2.50 7.16
C GLY A 157 -18.93 2.30 5.66
N LEU A 158 -17.68 2.23 5.17
CA LEU A 158 -17.40 1.86 3.79
C LEU A 158 -17.87 0.44 3.46
N ARG A 159 -17.65 -0.51 4.39
CA ARG A 159 -18.12 -1.89 4.21
C ARG A 159 -19.64 -1.95 4.17
N GLU A 160 -20.31 -1.29 5.10
CA GLU A 160 -21.78 -1.22 5.19
C GLU A 160 -22.38 -0.61 3.91
N LEU A 161 -21.81 0.49 3.41
CA LEU A 161 -22.26 1.11 2.16
C LEU A 161 -22.05 0.20 0.94
N CYS A 162 -20.92 -0.51 0.86
CA CYS A 162 -20.70 -1.47 -0.22
C CYS A 162 -21.72 -2.61 -0.17
N ASP A 163 -22.02 -3.14 1.02
CA ASP A 163 -23.00 -4.21 1.20
C ASP A 163 -24.42 -3.74 0.84
N GLU A 164 -24.82 -2.55 1.29
CA GLU A 164 -26.13 -1.95 1.00
C GLU A 164 -26.36 -1.74 -0.49
N HIS A 165 -25.33 -1.27 -1.20
CA HIS A 165 -25.41 -0.93 -2.63
C HIS A 165 -24.95 -2.06 -3.55
N ASN A 166 -24.63 -3.26 -3.03
CA ASN A 166 -24.04 -4.35 -3.80
C ASN A 166 -22.83 -3.89 -4.62
N ALA A 167 -21.91 -3.17 -3.99
CA ALA A 167 -20.65 -2.71 -4.54
C ALA A 167 -19.48 -3.47 -3.90
N LEU A 168 -18.33 -3.55 -4.58
CA LEU A 168 -17.15 -4.20 -4.03
C LEU A 168 -16.29 -3.20 -3.25
N LEU A 169 -15.74 -3.65 -2.11
CA LEU A 169 -14.75 -2.89 -1.35
C LEU A 169 -13.35 -3.37 -1.75
N ILE A 170 -12.54 -2.45 -2.30
CA ILE A 170 -11.17 -2.72 -2.73
C ILE A 170 -10.20 -2.04 -1.76
N PHE A 171 -9.35 -2.83 -1.10
CA PHE A 171 -8.24 -2.29 -0.31
C PHE A 171 -6.96 -2.28 -1.14
N ASP A 172 -6.43 -1.08 -1.38
CA ASP A 172 -5.08 -0.90 -1.90
C ASP A 172 -4.07 -1.02 -0.75
N GLU A 173 -3.55 -2.21 -0.58
CA GLU A 173 -2.51 -2.52 0.41
C GLU A 173 -1.09 -2.56 -0.18
N VAL A 174 -0.90 -1.89 -1.30
CA VAL A 174 0.42 -1.79 -1.95
C VAL A 174 1.46 -1.16 -1.02
N GLN A 175 1.08 -0.20 -0.18
CA GLN A 175 1.98 0.42 0.77
C GLN A 175 1.80 -0.10 2.21
N THR A 176 0.59 -0.40 2.63
CA THR A 176 0.24 -0.81 3.99
C THR A 176 0.51 -2.28 4.26
N GLY A 177 0.51 -3.12 3.24
CA GLY A 177 0.69 -4.56 3.35
C GLY A 177 2.15 -5.01 3.54
N ALA A 178 2.33 -6.31 3.47
CA ALA A 178 3.61 -6.98 3.64
C ALA A 178 4.33 -6.60 4.95
N GLY A 179 3.59 -6.58 6.06
CA GLY A 179 4.12 -6.36 7.41
C GLY A 179 4.26 -4.91 7.84
N ARG A 180 4.05 -3.94 6.95
CA ARG A 180 4.36 -2.51 7.19
C ARG A 180 3.69 -1.93 8.43
N LEU A 181 2.44 -2.29 8.69
CA LEU A 181 1.65 -1.77 9.80
C LEU A 181 1.62 -2.68 11.04
N GLY A 182 2.40 -3.79 11.03
CA GLY A 182 2.47 -4.72 12.16
C GLY A 182 1.53 -5.92 12.07
N GLU A 183 0.92 -6.12 10.90
CA GLU A 183 0.20 -7.32 10.48
C GLU A 183 0.58 -7.63 9.02
N LEU A 184 0.32 -8.84 8.52
CA LEU A 184 0.65 -9.16 7.13
C LEU A 184 -0.03 -8.20 6.16
N TYR A 185 -1.31 -7.92 6.39
CA TYR A 185 -2.09 -6.88 5.72
C TYR A 185 -2.90 -6.08 6.73
N ALA A 186 -3.10 -4.78 6.46
CA ALA A 186 -3.75 -3.85 7.38
C ALA A 186 -5.19 -4.24 7.72
N TYR A 187 -5.92 -4.86 6.77
CA TYR A 187 -7.30 -5.27 7.00
C TYR A 187 -7.46 -6.22 8.20
N MET A 188 -6.42 -7.00 8.53
CA MET A 188 -6.44 -7.98 9.63
C MET A 188 -6.62 -7.32 11.01
N ASP A 189 -6.21 -6.05 11.12
CA ASP A 189 -6.32 -5.27 12.36
C ASP A 189 -7.44 -4.20 12.30
N LEU A 190 -8.02 -3.95 11.13
CA LEU A 190 -9.10 -2.99 10.94
C LEU A 190 -10.49 -3.58 11.21
N GLY A 191 -10.61 -4.89 11.35
CA GLY A 191 -11.88 -5.58 11.59
C GLY A 191 -12.84 -5.58 10.39
N VAL A 192 -12.36 -5.22 9.20
CA VAL A 192 -13.13 -5.19 7.95
C VAL A 192 -12.37 -5.97 6.88
N THR A 193 -13.03 -6.95 6.29
CA THR A 193 -12.47 -7.72 5.18
C THR A 193 -12.90 -7.11 3.85
N PRO A 194 -11.97 -6.76 2.95
CA PRO A 194 -12.32 -6.29 1.61
C PRO A 194 -12.75 -7.44 0.70
N ASP A 195 -13.39 -7.11 -0.41
CA ASP A 195 -13.70 -8.07 -1.48
C ASP A 195 -12.50 -8.33 -2.39
N ILE A 196 -11.68 -7.29 -2.59
CA ILE A 196 -10.44 -7.33 -3.36
C ILE A 196 -9.34 -6.62 -2.58
N LEU A 197 -8.16 -7.23 -2.54
CA LEU A 197 -6.95 -6.65 -1.95
C LEU A 197 -5.84 -6.61 -2.98
N THR A 198 -5.12 -5.49 -3.07
CA THR A 198 -3.94 -5.38 -3.93
C THR A 198 -2.66 -5.24 -3.10
N SER A 199 -1.58 -5.83 -3.57
CA SER A 199 -0.30 -5.86 -2.89
C SER A 199 0.85 -5.69 -3.89
N ALA A 200 1.93 -5.04 -3.48
CA ALA A 200 3.18 -4.90 -4.23
C ALA A 200 4.30 -4.41 -3.30
N LYS A 201 5.21 -3.55 -3.76
CA LYS A 201 6.29 -2.94 -2.94
C LYS A 201 6.93 -3.93 -1.96
N GLY A 202 6.45 -3.95 -0.72
CA GLY A 202 6.91 -4.83 0.34
C GLY A 202 6.87 -6.31 -0.03
N LEU A 203 5.88 -6.74 -0.81
CA LEU A 203 5.73 -8.12 -1.29
C LEU A 203 6.97 -8.62 -2.04
N GLY A 204 7.57 -7.79 -2.87
CA GLY A 204 8.77 -8.14 -3.63
C GLY A 204 10.09 -7.87 -2.90
N GLY A 205 10.06 -7.14 -1.77
CA GLY A 205 11.26 -6.79 -1.02
C GLY A 205 12.32 -6.02 -1.82
N GLY A 206 11.91 -5.36 -2.90
CA GLY A 206 12.77 -4.65 -3.87
C GLY A 206 12.72 -5.25 -5.28
N PHE A 207 12.24 -6.49 -5.44
CA PHE A 207 12.02 -7.08 -6.76
C PHE A 207 10.63 -6.71 -7.31
N PRO A 208 10.49 -6.39 -8.63
CA PRO A 208 9.19 -6.04 -9.21
C PRO A 208 8.19 -7.19 -9.19
N ILE A 209 7.15 -7.05 -8.41
CA ILE A 209 5.99 -7.94 -8.36
C ILE A 209 4.79 -7.18 -7.77
N GLY A 210 3.60 -7.55 -8.21
CA GLY A 210 2.33 -7.17 -7.63
C GLY A 210 1.39 -8.37 -7.57
N ALA A 211 0.36 -8.25 -6.76
CA ALA A 211 -0.68 -9.25 -6.64
C ALA A 211 -2.04 -8.60 -6.40
N MET A 212 -3.08 -9.17 -6.97
CA MET A 212 -4.48 -8.93 -6.62
C MET A 212 -5.05 -10.22 -6.02
N LEU A 213 -5.64 -10.11 -4.85
CA LEU A 213 -6.21 -11.22 -4.08
C LEU A 213 -7.72 -11.02 -3.98
N THR A 214 -8.50 -12.10 -4.16
CA THR A 214 -9.95 -12.06 -4.04
C THR A 214 -10.54 -13.44 -3.82
N THR A 215 -11.85 -13.51 -3.60
CA THR A 215 -12.57 -14.79 -3.45
C THR A 215 -12.83 -15.46 -4.81
N THR A 216 -13.12 -16.75 -4.80
CA THR A 216 -13.49 -17.50 -6.02
C THR A 216 -14.70 -16.89 -6.71
N ALA A 217 -15.74 -16.52 -5.95
CA ALA A 217 -16.98 -15.95 -6.49
C ALA A 217 -16.75 -14.68 -7.32
N ILE A 218 -15.82 -13.84 -6.93
CA ILE A 218 -15.49 -12.61 -7.67
C ILE A 218 -14.49 -12.91 -8.80
N ALA A 219 -13.49 -13.76 -8.54
CA ALA A 219 -12.46 -14.09 -9.51
C ALA A 219 -13.00 -14.72 -10.81
N GLU A 220 -14.10 -15.50 -10.75
CA GLU A 220 -14.71 -16.17 -11.89
C GLU A 220 -15.18 -15.21 -13.00
N HIS A 221 -15.33 -13.92 -12.70
CA HIS A 221 -15.68 -12.90 -13.69
C HIS A 221 -14.49 -12.45 -14.54
N LEU A 222 -13.24 -12.71 -14.12
CA LEU A 222 -12.04 -12.46 -14.93
C LEU A 222 -11.69 -13.71 -15.75
N LYS A 223 -12.48 -13.94 -16.81
CA LYS A 223 -12.36 -15.13 -17.67
C LYS A 223 -11.07 -15.12 -18.49
N ILE A 224 -10.69 -16.30 -18.98
CA ILE A 224 -9.53 -16.47 -19.87
C ILE A 224 -9.63 -15.50 -21.05
N GLY A 225 -8.54 -14.77 -21.30
CA GLY A 225 -8.43 -13.80 -22.40
C GLY A 225 -8.97 -12.38 -22.08
N THR A 226 -9.63 -12.16 -20.93
CA THR A 226 -10.16 -10.83 -20.58
C THR A 226 -9.14 -9.90 -19.94
N HIS A 227 -8.13 -10.46 -19.28
CA HIS A 227 -7.01 -9.74 -18.69
C HIS A 227 -5.78 -10.63 -18.66
N GLY A 228 -4.58 -10.04 -18.68
CA GLY A 228 -3.34 -10.79 -18.67
C GLY A 228 -2.12 -9.89 -18.48
N SER A 229 -1.00 -10.52 -18.17
CA SER A 229 0.32 -9.90 -18.07
C SER A 229 1.37 -10.88 -18.60
N THR A 230 2.29 -10.42 -19.44
CA THR A 230 3.34 -11.27 -19.97
C THR A 230 4.25 -11.80 -18.87
N TYR A 231 4.64 -10.95 -17.93
CA TYR A 231 5.60 -11.29 -16.87
C TYR A 231 4.97 -11.47 -15.49
N GLY A 232 3.68 -11.22 -15.33
CA GLY A 232 2.97 -11.45 -14.06
C GLY A 232 3.05 -12.93 -13.67
N GLY A 233 3.48 -13.22 -12.45
CA GLY A 233 3.67 -14.59 -11.96
C GLY A 233 4.94 -15.28 -12.47
N ASN A 234 5.91 -14.52 -13.00
CA ASN A 234 7.18 -15.12 -13.42
C ASN A 234 7.89 -15.81 -12.23
N PRO A 235 8.56 -16.95 -12.49
CA PRO A 235 9.18 -17.76 -11.44
C PRO A 235 10.18 -16.99 -10.57
N LEU A 236 10.93 -16.05 -11.18
CA LEU A 236 11.98 -15.31 -10.49
C LEU A 236 11.39 -14.36 -9.45
N ALA A 237 10.39 -13.56 -9.83
CA ALA A 237 9.69 -12.65 -8.92
C ALA A 237 8.96 -13.41 -7.82
N CYS A 238 8.30 -14.53 -8.17
CA CYS A 238 7.55 -15.33 -7.22
C CYS A 238 8.46 -16.01 -6.20
N ALA A 239 9.64 -16.50 -6.58
CA ALA A 239 10.60 -17.09 -5.65
C ALA A 239 11.13 -16.05 -4.64
N VAL A 240 11.41 -14.83 -5.09
CA VAL A 240 11.83 -13.73 -4.20
C VAL A 240 10.70 -13.34 -3.25
N ALA A 241 9.47 -13.17 -3.75
CA ALA A 241 8.32 -12.82 -2.93
C ALA A 241 7.94 -13.94 -1.95
N GLU A 242 8.11 -15.20 -2.33
CA GLU A 242 7.97 -16.35 -1.42
C GLU A 242 8.93 -16.23 -0.23
N ALA A 243 10.22 -15.90 -0.48
CA ALA A 243 11.19 -15.66 0.57
C ALA A 243 10.86 -14.45 1.45
N VAL A 244 10.23 -13.41 0.90
CA VAL A 244 9.70 -12.29 1.70
C VAL A 244 8.64 -12.80 2.66
N ILE A 245 7.61 -13.49 2.16
CA ILE A 245 6.51 -13.99 3.01
C ILE A 245 7.03 -14.92 4.10
N ASP A 246 7.95 -15.84 3.78
CA ASP A 246 8.56 -16.75 4.75
C ASP A 246 9.35 -16.01 5.85
N THR A 247 9.86 -14.84 5.53
CA THR A 247 10.64 -14.04 6.48
C THR A 247 9.72 -13.18 7.35
N ILE A 248 8.69 -12.55 6.78
CA ILE A 248 7.88 -11.55 7.50
C ILE A 248 6.65 -12.13 8.17
N ASN A 249 6.05 -13.20 7.63
CA ASN A 249 4.81 -13.76 8.18
C ASN A 249 5.08 -14.60 9.43
N LYS A 250 5.55 -13.92 10.47
CA LYS A 250 5.92 -14.50 11.77
C LYS A 250 5.50 -13.55 12.88
N PRO A 251 4.88 -14.06 13.98
CA PRO A 251 4.42 -13.23 15.09
C PRO A 251 5.50 -12.31 15.67
N GLU A 252 6.74 -12.81 15.77
CA GLU A 252 7.88 -12.04 16.30
C GLU A 252 8.28 -10.85 15.40
N VAL A 253 8.10 -10.96 14.08
CA VAL A 253 8.37 -9.86 13.16
C VAL A 253 7.31 -8.77 13.34
N PHE A 254 6.03 -9.14 13.40
CA PHE A 254 4.93 -8.20 13.59
C PHE A 254 4.99 -7.50 14.95
N ALA A 255 5.29 -8.25 16.03
CA ALA A 255 5.54 -7.66 17.34
C ALA A 255 6.72 -6.67 17.30
N GLY A 256 7.83 -7.08 16.67
CA GLY A 256 9.00 -6.21 16.50
C GLY A 256 8.71 -4.94 15.69
N VAL A 257 7.77 -4.96 14.72
CA VAL A 257 7.33 -3.75 14.01
C VAL A 257 6.61 -2.80 14.96
N LYS A 258 5.74 -3.30 15.84
CA LYS A 258 5.01 -2.50 16.83
C LYS A 258 5.96 -1.88 17.86
N ASP A 259 6.92 -2.66 18.36
CA ASP A 259 7.93 -2.16 19.32
C ASP A 259 8.82 -1.07 18.72
N LYS A 260 9.29 -1.27 17.48
CA LYS A 260 10.10 -0.28 16.76
C LYS A 260 9.32 0.97 16.43
N ALA A 261 8.03 0.86 16.11
CA ALA A 261 7.16 2.01 15.90
C ALA A 261 7.09 2.87 17.15
N GLN A 262 6.92 2.26 18.32
CA GLN A 262 6.91 2.99 19.60
C GLN A 262 8.24 3.69 19.85
N LEU A 263 9.38 3.02 19.58
CA LEU A 263 10.71 3.62 19.73
C LEU A 263 10.88 4.87 18.83
N TYR A 264 10.39 4.83 17.58
CA TYR A 264 10.37 6.00 16.70
C TYR A 264 9.50 7.13 17.25
N VAL A 265 8.27 6.80 17.67
CA VAL A 265 7.33 7.80 18.19
C VAL A 265 7.89 8.49 19.44
N ASP A 266 8.45 7.72 20.37
CA ASP A 266 9.06 8.27 21.59
C ASP A 266 10.25 9.17 21.28
N GLY A 267 11.13 8.75 20.36
CA GLY A 267 12.28 9.55 19.93
C GLY A 267 11.87 10.83 19.21
N LEU A 268 10.91 10.78 18.31
CA LEU A 268 10.39 11.98 17.61
C LEU A 268 9.70 12.94 18.58
N ASN A 269 8.95 12.43 19.56
CA ASN A 269 8.35 13.27 20.61
C ASN A 269 9.41 13.91 21.50
N ALA A 270 10.51 13.22 21.83
CA ALA A 270 11.62 13.78 22.58
C ALA A 270 12.33 14.92 21.82
N ILE A 271 12.50 14.76 20.50
CA ILE A 271 13.01 15.83 19.62
C ILE A 271 12.03 17.01 19.63
N ASN A 272 10.73 16.73 19.47
CA ASN A 272 9.70 17.78 19.44
C ASN A 272 9.62 18.56 20.76
N ALA A 273 9.81 17.92 21.90
CA ALA A 273 9.85 18.57 23.20
C ALA A 273 10.99 19.60 23.34
N LYS A 274 12.09 19.43 22.58
CA LYS A 274 13.24 20.36 22.59
C LYS A 274 13.06 21.49 21.58
N TYR A 275 12.55 21.21 20.40
CA TYR A 275 12.60 22.13 19.26
C TYR A 275 11.22 22.63 18.80
N ASN A 276 10.14 21.99 19.23
CA ASN A 276 8.75 22.34 18.90
C ASN A 276 8.52 22.51 17.38
N VAL A 277 8.99 21.53 16.58
CA VAL A 277 8.91 21.59 15.11
C VAL A 277 7.72 20.81 14.55
N PHE A 278 7.14 19.87 15.30
CA PHE A 278 6.05 19.04 14.86
C PHE A 278 4.75 19.40 15.58
N SER A 279 3.65 19.48 14.82
CA SER A 279 2.29 19.57 15.39
C SER A 279 1.75 18.21 15.79
N GLU A 280 2.18 17.15 15.10
CA GLU A 280 1.67 15.79 15.28
C GLU A 280 2.71 14.75 14.83
N ILE A 281 2.81 13.65 15.58
CA ILE A 281 3.45 12.41 15.11
C ILE A 281 2.34 11.39 14.92
N ARG A 282 2.16 10.87 13.69
CA ARG A 282 1.05 9.99 13.32
C ARG A 282 1.48 8.84 12.43
N GLY A 283 0.56 7.91 12.18
CA GLY A 283 0.76 6.72 11.38
C GLY A 283 0.52 5.45 12.17
N LYS A 284 0.97 4.31 11.62
CA LYS A 284 0.81 2.99 12.25
C LYS A 284 1.99 2.09 11.85
N GLY A 285 2.43 1.24 12.78
CA GLY A 285 3.60 0.40 12.54
C GLY A 285 4.79 1.24 12.08
N LEU A 286 5.53 0.76 11.10
CA LEU A 286 6.70 1.46 10.54
C LEU A 286 6.35 2.30 9.29
N LEU A 287 5.18 2.93 9.29
CA LEU A 287 4.80 3.99 8.37
C LEU A 287 4.40 5.20 9.20
N ILE A 288 5.38 6.07 9.49
CA ILE A 288 5.29 7.15 10.47
C ILE A 288 5.45 8.50 9.76
N GLY A 289 4.61 9.45 10.10
CA GLY A 289 4.64 10.84 9.64
C GLY A 289 4.88 11.80 10.80
N ALA A 290 5.89 12.66 10.67
CA ALA A 290 6.08 13.81 11.53
C ALA A 290 5.55 15.06 10.81
N VAL A 291 4.41 15.57 11.24
CA VAL A 291 3.73 16.71 10.62
C VAL A 291 4.37 17.99 11.14
N LEU A 292 4.90 18.81 10.25
CA LEU A 292 5.48 20.09 10.60
C LEU A 292 4.41 21.05 11.12
N ASN A 293 4.74 21.83 12.15
CA ASN A 293 3.86 22.87 12.67
C ASN A 293 3.76 24.06 11.70
N GLU A 294 2.93 25.05 12.01
CA GLU A 294 2.65 26.21 11.14
C GLU A 294 3.93 26.99 10.75
N GLN A 295 4.90 27.10 11.66
CA GLN A 295 6.16 27.81 11.42
C GLN A 295 7.00 27.17 10.32
N TYR A 296 6.93 25.85 10.17
CA TYR A 296 7.73 25.06 9.21
C TYR A 296 6.88 24.49 8.08
N GLN A 297 5.64 24.92 7.93
CA GLN A 297 4.74 24.44 6.89
C GLN A 297 5.36 24.63 5.49
N GLY A 298 5.31 23.59 4.66
CA GLY A 298 5.91 23.60 3.33
C GLY A 298 7.39 23.25 3.24
N GLN A 299 8.08 23.08 4.38
CA GLN A 299 9.53 22.91 4.44
C GLN A 299 9.98 21.44 4.61
N ALA A 300 9.13 20.45 4.40
CA ALA A 300 9.50 19.05 4.60
C ALA A 300 10.74 18.62 3.79
N LYS A 301 10.97 19.22 2.61
CA LYS A 301 12.17 18.96 1.81
C LYS A 301 13.45 19.51 2.44
N ASP A 302 13.37 20.61 3.17
CA ASP A 302 14.54 21.19 3.85
C ASP A 302 14.97 20.27 4.99
N PHE A 303 14.01 19.76 5.78
CA PHE A 303 14.28 18.74 6.79
C PHE A 303 14.82 17.43 6.19
N LEU A 304 14.30 16.98 5.04
CA LEU A 304 14.83 15.82 4.33
C LEU A 304 16.29 16.04 3.92
N ASN A 305 16.61 17.21 3.36
CA ASN A 305 17.97 17.54 2.92
C ASN A 305 18.93 17.64 4.10
N ALA A 306 18.51 18.27 5.21
CA ALA A 306 19.29 18.35 6.44
C ALA A 306 19.52 16.95 7.04
N ALA A 307 18.50 16.09 7.09
CA ALA A 307 18.63 14.72 7.54
C ALA A 307 19.61 13.91 6.67
N MET A 308 19.57 14.11 5.36
CA MET A 308 20.49 13.46 4.43
C MET A 308 21.94 13.92 4.65
N ALA A 309 22.16 15.20 4.95
CA ALA A 309 23.48 15.72 5.29
C ALA A 309 24.05 15.09 6.59
N GLU A 310 23.19 14.74 7.55
CA GLU A 310 23.55 14.00 8.75
C GLU A 310 23.58 12.46 8.57
N GLY A 311 23.40 11.98 7.33
CA GLY A 311 23.44 10.55 7.00
C GLY A 311 22.17 9.78 7.34
N VAL A 312 21.01 10.43 7.40
CA VAL A 312 19.70 9.79 7.62
C VAL A 312 18.83 9.94 6.39
N MET A 313 18.38 8.82 5.85
CA MET A 313 17.43 8.78 4.74
C MET A 313 16.00 8.87 5.27
N THR A 314 15.36 10.00 5.06
CA THR A 314 13.92 10.17 5.28
C THR A 314 13.20 10.32 3.93
N LEU A 315 11.89 10.40 3.97
CA LEU A 315 11.03 10.69 2.81
C LEU A 315 10.10 11.85 3.16
N VAL A 316 9.30 12.30 2.21
CA VAL A 316 8.22 13.26 2.46
C VAL A 316 6.88 12.68 2.02
N ALA A 317 5.79 13.12 2.65
CA ALA A 317 4.42 12.86 2.23
C ALA A 317 3.71 14.23 2.10
N GLY A 318 3.72 14.78 0.88
CA GLY A 318 3.34 16.16 0.66
C GLY A 318 4.40 17.16 1.10
N ALA A 319 4.01 18.44 1.22
CA ALA A 319 4.95 19.53 1.46
C ALA A 319 5.35 19.73 2.93
N SER A 320 4.57 19.20 3.88
CA SER A 320 4.69 19.50 5.31
C SER A 320 4.84 18.26 6.20
N ILE A 321 5.14 17.08 5.65
CA ILE A 321 5.23 15.86 6.44
C ILE A 321 6.52 15.12 6.11
N ILE A 322 7.32 14.86 7.13
CA ILE A 322 8.51 14.01 7.04
C ILE A 322 8.05 12.59 7.31
N ARG A 323 8.37 11.67 6.38
CA ARG A 323 7.94 10.27 6.43
C ARG A 323 9.09 9.35 6.77
N PHE A 324 8.87 8.45 7.74
CA PHE A 324 9.77 7.37 8.10
C PHE A 324 9.15 6.04 7.69
N ALA A 325 9.89 5.25 6.91
CA ALA A 325 9.47 3.93 6.45
C ALA A 325 10.66 2.96 6.43
N PRO A 326 11.28 2.69 7.57
CA PRO A 326 12.48 1.88 7.68
C PRO A 326 12.22 0.40 7.33
N SER A 327 13.29 -0.41 7.31
CA SER A 327 13.18 -1.86 7.24
C SER A 327 12.38 -2.40 8.44
N LEU A 328 11.54 -3.42 8.21
CA LEU A 328 10.79 -4.10 9.29
C LEU A 328 11.72 -4.78 10.31
N VAL A 329 12.92 -5.15 9.85
CA VAL A 329 13.93 -5.85 10.64
C VAL A 329 15.11 -4.95 10.98
N ILE A 330 14.95 -3.64 10.92
CA ILE A 330 15.98 -2.68 11.32
C ILE A 330 16.39 -2.94 12.78
N PRO A 331 17.68 -2.97 13.14
CA PRO A 331 18.12 -3.04 14.53
C PRO A 331 17.67 -1.82 15.34
N ASN A 332 17.40 -2.01 16.63
CA ASN A 332 17.00 -0.89 17.50
C ASN A 332 18.13 0.15 17.63
N GLU A 333 19.38 -0.31 17.59
CA GLU A 333 20.57 0.55 17.64
C GLU A 333 20.60 1.54 16.45
N ASP A 334 20.25 1.05 15.26
CA ASP A 334 20.19 1.89 14.05
C ASP A 334 19.05 2.90 14.11
N ILE A 335 17.93 2.57 14.78
CA ILE A 335 16.83 3.52 15.02
C ILE A 335 17.32 4.63 15.97
N ILE A 336 17.96 4.26 17.07
CA ILE A 336 18.47 5.21 18.07
C ILE A 336 19.50 6.13 17.44
N GLU A 337 20.47 5.59 16.72
CA GLU A 337 21.48 6.39 16.00
C GLU A 337 20.84 7.30 14.95
N GLY A 338 19.87 6.78 14.18
CA GLY A 338 19.12 7.55 13.20
C GLY A 338 18.38 8.73 13.82
N LEU A 339 17.75 8.53 14.98
CA LEU A 339 17.07 9.61 15.73
C LEU A 339 18.05 10.66 16.26
N VAL A 340 19.24 10.26 16.76
CA VAL A 340 20.28 11.20 17.19
C VAL A 340 20.77 12.06 16.02
N ARG A 341 20.99 11.47 14.86
CA ARG A 341 21.37 12.23 13.65
C ARG A 341 20.24 13.12 13.16
N PHE A 342 19.02 12.61 13.17
CA PHE A 342 17.84 13.39 12.78
C PHE A 342 17.60 14.58 13.72
N GLU A 343 17.88 14.45 15.03
CA GLU A 343 17.84 15.55 15.97
C GLU A 343 18.82 16.68 15.59
N LYS A 344 20.04 16.34 15.14
CA LYS A 344 21.01 17.36 14.66
C LYS A 344 20.48 18.10 13.44
N ALA A 345 19.87 17.39 12.50
CA ALA A 345 19.22 17.99 11.33
C ALA A 345 18.09 18.95 11.75
N VAL A 346 17.25 18.56 12.70
CA VAL A 346 16.20 19.43 13.24
C VAL A 346 16.79 20.65 13.93
N ALA A 347 17.81 20.49 14.77
CA ALA A 347 18.46 21.58 15.46
C ALA A 347 19.07 22.65 14.52
N SER A 348 19.58 22.22 13.35
CA SER A 348 20.16 23.14 12.36
C SER A 348 19.12 24.03 11.66
N LEU A 349 17.84 23.64 11.68
CA LEU A 349 16.73 24.37 11.05
C LEU A 349 15.85 25.10 12.07
N ALA A 350 15.87 24.66 13.33
CA ALA A 350 15.03 25.20 14.40
C ALA A 350 15.74 26.33 15.22
N SER A 351 16.94 26.75 14.80
CA SER A 351 17.75 27.79 15.45
C SER A 351 17.34 29.20 15.03
#